data_89cce6bf65b003c733c34628a772cc61
#
_entry.id   89cce6bf65b003c733c34628a772cc61
#
_cell.length_a   1.000
_cell.length_b   1.000
_cell.length_c   1.000
_cell.angle_alpha   90.00
_cell.angle_beta   90.00
_cell.angle_gamma   90.00
#
_symmetry.space_group_name_H-M   'P 1'
#
loop_
_entity.id
_entity.type
_entity.pdbx_description
1 polymer ?
#
loop_
_entity_poly.entity_id
_entity_poly.type
_entity_poly.pdbx_seq_one_letter_code
_entity_poly.pdbx_strand_id
1 'polypeptide(L)'
;MTNKELVLGAMRQYGLQKATELQGRAPDMDGTALYEEKDFIPDFQKAKAQANMLTRFAGFVCKSTAGRVVRLIQPYDSETFPGEPEELSAQWGFQWSKDPKEALPFVAMATSPYGKGVCCTENGKTYRSKMDTNVYAPSAYPDGWEEVEA
;
A
#
# COMPACT_ATOMS: atom_id res chain seq x y z
N MET A 1 -24.54 22.69 19.50
CA MET A 1 -23.65 21.55 19.24
C MET A 1 -23.61 20.63 20.45
N THR A 2 -23.88 19.35 20.25
CA THR A 2 -23.85 18.35 21.32
C THR A 2 -22.42 17.91 21.65
N ASN A 3 -22.23 17.30 22.83
CA ASN A 3 -20.93 16.75 23.20
C ASN A 3 -20.50 15.65 22.21
N LYS A 4 -21.46 14.87 21.71
CA LYS A 4 -21.19 13.84 20.70
C LYS A 4 -20.65 14.46 19.41
N GLU A 5 -21.25 15.56 18.96
CA GLU A 5 -20.80 16.26 17.75
C GLU A 5 -19.41 16.84 17.93
N LEU A 6 -19.09 17.39 19.10
CA LEU A 6 -17.77 17.90 19.42
C LEU A 6 -16.72 16.80 19.41
N VAL A 7 -17.03 15.65 20.00
CA VAL A 7 -16.11 14.50 20.04
C VAL A 7 -15.87 13.94 18.64
N LEU A 8 -16.93 13.75 17.85
CA LEU A 8 -16.82 13.26 16.49
C LEU A 8 -16.02 14.21 15.60
N GLY A 9 -16.23 15.53 15.79
CA GLY A 9 -15.47 16.54 15.06
C GLY A 9 -13.99 16.52 15.41
N ALA A 10 -13.66 16.35 16.70
CA ALA A 10 -12.28 16.27 17.16
C ALA A 10 -11.59 14.99 16.63
N MET A 11 -12.29 13.87 16.63
CA MET A 11 -11.77 12.60 16.11
C MET A 11 -11.49 12.69 14.61
N ARG A 12 -12.39 13.30 13.86
CA ARG A 12 -12.22 13.50 12.42
C ARG A 12 -11.02 14.39 12.12
N GLN A 13 -10.86 15.46 12.86
CA GLN A 13 -9.75 16.40 12.71
C GLN A 13 -8.42 15.72 13.04
N TYR A 14 -8.40 14.91 14.10
CA TYR A 14 -7.22 14.13 14.47
C TYR A 14 -6.80 13.18 13.33
N GLY A 15 -7.76 12.46 12.76
CA GLY A 15 -7.51 11.56 11.65
C GLY A 15 -6.94 12.27 10.42
N LEU A 16 -7.47 13.45 10.09
CA LEU A 16 -6.98 14.26 8.97
C LEU A 16 -5.56 14.76 9.21
N GLN A 17 -5.25 15.20 10.43
CA GLN A 17 -3.91 15.64 10.79
C GLN A 17 -2.91 14.49 10.71
N LYS A 18 -3.29 13.31 11.19
CA LYS A 18 -2.44 12.12 11.14
C LYS A 18 -2.18 11.69 9.69
N ALA A 19 -3.21 11.71 8.85
CA ALA A 19 -3.07 11.37 7.44
C ALA A 19 -2.14 12.33 6.70
N THR A 20 -2.27 13.63 6.98
CA THR A 20 -1.41 14.66 6.38
C THR A 20 0.04 14.53 6.84
N GLU A 21 0.24 14.32 8.14
CA GLU A 21 1.57 14.12 8.71
C GLU A 21 2.26 12.89 8.10
N LEU A 22 1.51 11.80 7.93
CA LEU A 22 2.02 10.57 7.36
C LEU A 22 2.52 10.79 5.94
N GLN A 23 1.78 11.55 5.11
CA GLN A 23 2.21 11.85 3.75
C GLN A 23 3.57 12.56 3.73
N GLY A 24 3.83 13.42 4.70
CA GLY A 24 5.11 14.11 4.83
C GLY A 24 6.26 13.19 5.25
N ARG A 25 5.98 12.15 6.04
CA ARG A 25 6.98 11.16 6.49
C ARG A 25 7.14 10.00 5.52
N ALA A 26 6.15 9.75 4.68
CA ALA A 26 6.11 8.58 3.81
C ALA A 26 7.35 8.36 2.95
N PRO A 27 8.04 9.40 2.43
CA PRO A 27 9.26 9.17 1.66
C PRO A 27 10.36 8.44 2.42
N ASP A 28 10.39 8.59 3.76
CA ASP A 28 11.40 7.95 4.62
C ASP A 28 10.90 6.65 5.25
N MET A 29 9.68 6.21 4.92
CA MET A 29 9.08 5.00 5.47
C MET A 29 9.20 3.84 4.50
N ASP A 30 9.61 2.67 5.01
CA ASP A 30 9.58 1.45 4.22
C ASP A 30 8.16 0.84 4.24
N GLY A 31 7.96 -0.24 3.50
CA GLY A 31 6.67 -0.89 3.40
C GLY A 31 6.15 -1.36 4.75
N THR A 32 7.01 -1.93 5.57
CA THR A 32 6.62 -2.43 6.89
C THR A 32 6.07 -1.30 7.76
N ALA A 33 6.79 -0.16 7.80
CA ALA A 33 6.36 1.01 8.56
C ALA A 33 5.04 1.58 8.03
N LEU A 34 4.87 1.61 6.71
CA LEU A 34 3.63 2.10 6.09
C LEU A 34 2.43 1.23 6.48
N TYR A 35 2.58 -0.10 6.46
CA TYR A 35 1.47 -0.98 6.84
C TYR A 35 1.12 -0.86 8.32
N GLU A 36 2.07 -0.55 9.18
CA GLU A 36 1.79 -0.29 10.60
C GLU A 36 0.86 0.91 10.79
N GLU A 37 0.89 1.87 9.89
CA GLU A 37 0.06 3.09 9.95
C GLU A 37 -1.01 3.11 8.86
N LYS A 38 -1.40 1.96 8.32
CA LYS A 38 -2.34 1.86 7.21
C LYS A 38 -3.70 2.51 7.46
N ASP A 39 -4.13 2.61 8.72
CA ASP A 39 -5.40 3.23 9.07
C ASP A 39 -5.43 4.73 8.75
N PHE A 40 -4.26 5.36 8.63
CA PHE A 40 -4.11 6.76 8.27
C PHE A 40 -3.72 6.97 6.81
N ILE A 41 -3.63 5.89 6.05
CA ILE A 41 -3.36 5.94 4.61
C ILE A 41 -4.69 5.91 3.87
N PRO A 42 -4.98 6.90 3.01
CA PRO A 42 -6.28 6.97 2.33
C PRO A 42 -6.47 5.84 1.32
N ASP A 43 -7.72 5.46 1.10
CA ASP A 43 -8.07 4.52 0.05
C ASP A 43 -7.92 5.20 -1.33
N PHE A 44 -7.42 4.46 -2.30
CA PHE A 44 -7.18 4.98 -3.65
C PHE A 44 -8.46 5.55 -4.28
N GLN A 45 -9.58 4.84 -4.21
CA GLN A 45 -10.83 5.30 -4.81
C GLN A 45 -11.31 6.62 -4.20
N LYS A 46 -11.19 6.76 -2.87
CA LYS A 46 -11.54 8.01 -2.18
C LYS A 46 -10.60 9.14 -2.57
N ALA A 47 -9.30 8.86 -2.60
CA ALA A 47 -8.29 9.86 -2.97
C ALA A 47 -8.49 10.32 -4.42
N LYS A 48 -8.81 9.40 -5.33
CA LYS A 48 -9.08 9.70 -6.74
C LYS A 48 -10.35 10.54 -6.89
N ALA A 49 -11.37 10.26 -6.10
CA ALA A 49 -12.62 11.02 -6.12
C ALA A 49 -12.44 12.45 -5.60
N GLN A 50 -11.52 12.66 -4.66
CA GLN A 50 -11.24 13.97 -4.10
C GLN A 50 -10.38 14.84 -5.02
N ALA A 51 -9.43 14.24 -5.73
CA ALA A 51 -8.53 14.97 -6.61
C ALA A 51 -7.92 14.05 -7.65
N ASN A 52 -7.79 14.54 -8.87
CA ASN A 52 -7.10 13.81 -9.94
C ASN A 52 -5.65 13.55 -9.54
N MET A 53 -5.12 12.39 -9.90
CA MET A 53 -3.74 12.02 -9.58
C MET A 53 -2.71 12.96 -10.23
N LEU A 54 -3.10 13.76 -11.23
CA LEU A 54 -2.24 14.82 -11.76
C LEU A 54 -1.86 15.87 -10.72
N THR A 55 -2.74 16.09 -9.72
CA THR A 55 -2.52 17.11 -8.68
C THR A 55 -1.81 16.55 -7.44
N ARG A 56 -1.58 15.25 -7.39
CA ARG A 56 -0.86 14.64 -6.29
C ARG A 56 0.65 14.71 -6.54
N PHE A 57 1.43 14.78 -5.45
CA PHE A 57 2.89 14.80 -5.56
C PHE A 57 3.44 13.38 -5.74
N ALA A 58 4.59 13.27 -6.39
CA ALA A 58 5.32 12.01 -6.45
C ALA A 58 5.72 11.60 -5.03
N GLY A 59 5.42 10.36 -4.66
CA GLY A 59 5.60 9.88 -3.29
C GLY A 59 4.32 9.79 -2.48
N PHE A 60 3.21 10.35 -2.97
CA PHE A 60 1.90 10.20 -2.34
C PHE A 60 1.56 8.74 -2.14
N VAL A 61 1.11 8.35 -0.94
CA VAL A 61 0.76 6.96 -0.63
C VAL A 61 -0.75 6.81 -0.45
N CYS A 62 -1.28 5.70 -0.94
CA CYS A 62 -2.67 5.30 -0.74
C CYS A 62 -2.76 3.78 -0.72
N LYS A 63 -3.95 3.26 -0.45
CA LYS A 63 -4.21 1.81 -0.48
C LYS A 63 -5.11 1.49 -1.66
N SER A 64 -4.73 0.52 -2.47
CA SER A 64 -5.61 0.02 -3.52
C SER A 64 -6.85 -0.64 -2.91
N THR A 65 -7.86 -0.90 -3.73
CA THR A 65 -9.08 -1.59 -3.26
C THR A 65 -8.75 -2.95 -2.66
N ALA A 66 -7.69 -3.60 -3.14
CA ALA A 66 -7.22 -4.87 -2.60
C ALA A 66 -6.43 -4.71 -1.28
N GLY A 67 -6.25 -3.49 -0.80
CA GLY A 67 -5.57 -3.22 0.47
C GLY A 67 -4.06 -3.06 0.36
N ARG A 68 -3.51 -3.03 -0.83
CA ARG A 68 -2.06 -2.85 -1.02
C ARG A 68 -1.68 -1.40 -0.88
N VAL A 69 -0.67 -1.13 -0.08
CA VAL A 69 -0.10 0.23 0.02
C VAL A 69 0.74 0.49 -1.21
N VAL A 70 0.44 1.59 -1.88
CA VAL A 70 1.11 1.98 -3.12
C VAL A 70 1.61 3.42 -3.01
N ARG A 71 2.73 3.70 -3.69
CA ARG A 71 3.38 5.00 -3.72
C ARG A 71 3.36 5.53 -5.15
N LEU A 72 2.87 6.75 -5.32
CA LEU A 72 2.82 7.38 -6.64
C LEU A 72 4.24 7.65 -7.14
N ILE A 73 4.60 7.06 -8.26
CA ILE A 73 5.90 7.27 -8.90
C ILE A 73 5.89 8.56 -9.71
N GLN A 74 4.82 8.77 -10.47
CA GLN A 74 4.66 9.96 -11.29
C GLN A 74 3.18 10.34 -11.38
N PRO A 75 2.85 11.63 -11.26
CA PRO A 75 1.47 12.09 -11.45
C PRO A 75 0.93 11.71 -12.83
N TYR A 76 -0.35 11.42 -12.90
CA TYR A 76 -1.00 11.02 -14.14
C TYR A 76 -2.48 11.42 -14.11
N ASP A 77 -3.10 11.51 -15.29
CA ASP A 77 -4.51 11.80 -15.40
C ASP A 77 -5.35 10.56 -15.07
N SER A 78 -5.93 10.53 -13.88
CA SER A 78 -6.73 9.41 -13.41
C SER A 78 -8.11 9.33 -14.05
N GLU A 79 -8.53 10.32 -14.81
CA GLU A 79 -9.73 10.22 -15.64
C GLU A 79 -9.44 9.50 -16.95
N THR A 80 -8.26 9.74 -17.53
CA THR A 80 -7.79 9.04 -18.74
C THR A 80 -7.41 7.59 -18.43
N PHE A 81 -6.80 7.37 -17.26
CA PHE A 81 -6.37 6.04 -16.81
C PHE A 81 -7.09 5.70 -15.51
N PRO A 82 -8.35 5.22 -15.58
CA PRO A 82 -9.18 5.07 -14.38
C PRO A 82 -8.95 3.79 -13.58
N GLY A 83 -8.06 2.90 -14.03
CA GLY A 83 -7.83 1.60 -13.39
C GLY A 83 -7.21 1.71 -12.00
N GLU A 84 -7.25 0.59 -11.29
CA GLU A 84 -6.62 0.43 -9.98
C GLU A 84 -5.09 0.47 -10.13
N PRO A 85 -4.34 0.77 -9.05
CA PRO A 85 -2.88 0.75 -9.10
C PRO A 85 -2.29 -0.54 -9.65
N GLU A 86 -2.91 -1.69 -9.41
CA GLU A 86 -2.44 -2.97 -9.94
C GLU A 86 -2.39 -3.02 -11.46
N GLU A 87 -3.18 -2.19 -12.14
CA GLU A 87 -3.21 -2.08 -13.60
C GLU A 87 -2.27 -0.99 -14.12
N LEU A 88 -1.67 -0.20 -13.25
CA LEU A 88 -0.90 0.99 -13.59
C LEU A 88 0.50 0.93 -12.95
N SER A 89 1.24 -0.11 -13.25
CA SER A 89 2.55 -0.37 -12.63
C SER A 89 3.63 0.66 -12.98
N ALA A 90 3.44 1.43 -14.06
CA ALA A 90 4.36 2.51 -14.40
C ALA A 90 4.15 3.75 -13.52
N GLN A 91 2.96 3.91 -12.97
CA GLN A 91 2.58 5.06 -12.13
C GLN A 91 2.69 4.78 -10.63
N TRP A 92 2.57 3.51 -10.22
CA TRP A 92 2.50 3.14 -8.82
C TRP A 92 3.57 2.13 -8.43
N GLY A 93 4.31 2.44 -7.36
CA GLY A 93 5.24 1.50 -6.74
C GLY A 93 4.55 0.79 -5.58
N PHE A 94 4.57 -0.53 -5.58
CA PHE A 94 3.94 -1.33 -4.53
C PHE A 94 4.88 -1.50 -3.35
N GLN A 95 4.31 -1.37 -2.14
CA GLN A 95 5.05 -1.51 -0.90
C GLN A 95 4.66 -2.84 -0.25
N TRP A 96 5.64 -3.55 0.29
CA TRP A 96 5.43 -4.86 0.91
C TRP A 96 5.87 -4.82 2.36
N SER A 97 5.22 -5.61 3.22
CA SER A 97 5.54 -5.66 4.65
C SER A 97 6.29 -6.92 5.01
N LYS A 98 7.20 -6.78 5.97
CA LYS A 98 7.88 -7.93 6.61
C LYS A 98 7.02 -8.58 7.70
N ASP A 99 5.90 -7.95 8.06
CA ASP A 99 4.99 -8.50 9.05
C ASP A 99 4.04 -9.51 8.38
N PRO A 100 4.10 -10.80 8.78
CA PRO A 100 3.24 -11.82 8.18
C PRO A 100 1.75 -11.51 8.31
N LYS A 101 1.35 -10.78 9.35
CA LYS A 101 -0.06 -10.39 9.57
C LYS A 101 -0.56 -9.41 8.52
N GLU A 102 0.35 -8.68 7.87
CA GLU A 102 0.03 -7.71 6.83
C GLU A 102 0.24 -8.28 5.43
N ALA A 103 0.49 -9.57 5.31
CA ALA A 103 0.67 -10.22 4.02
C ALA A 103 -0.61 -10.21 3.20
N LEU A 104 -0.49 -9.91 1.93
CA LEU A 104 -1.60 -9.83 0.99
C LEU A 104 -1.33 -10.81 -0.17
N PRO A 105 -2.37 -11.16 -0.95
CA PRO A 105 -2.20 -12.11 -2.06
C PRO A 105 -1.07 -11.69 -3.01
N PHE A 106 -0.28 -12.66 -3.40
CA PHE A 106 0.85 -12.43 -4.31
C PHE A 106 0.38 -11.78 -5.60
N VAL A 107 1.14 -10.81 -6.07
CA VAL A 107 0.95 -10.20 -7.38
C VAL A 107 2.30 -10.11 -8.08
N ALA A 108 2.35 -10.57 -9.32
CA ALA A 108 3.58 -10.54 -10.12
C ALA A 108 3.77 -9.15 -10.70
N MET A 109 4.73 -8.40 -10.16
CA MET A 109 5.07 -7.05 -10.64
C MET A 109 6.57 -6.88 -10.72
N ALA A 110 7.10 -6.86 -11.94
CA ALA A 110 8.53 -6.69 -12.16
C ALA A 110 9.05 -5.34 -11.65
N THR A 111 8.19 -4.32 -11.66
CA THR A 111 8.53 -2.97 -11.18
C THR A 111 8.50 -2.83 -9.66
N SER A 112 7.90 -3.79 -8.97
CA SER A 112 7.79 -3.80 -7.50
C SER A 112 7.99 -5.24 -6.99
N PRO A 113 9.19 -5.81 -7.18
CA PRO A 113 9.43 -7.19 -6.74
C PRO A 113 9.38 -7.31 -5.23
N TYR A 114 9.14 -8.53 -4.74
CA TYR A 114 9.21 -8.81 -3.32
C TYR A 114 10.68 -8.91 -2.92
N GLY A 115 11.09 -8.05 -1.99
CA GLY A 115 12.44 -8.08 -1.43
C GLY A 115 12.57 -9.15 -0.35
N LYS A 116 13.79 -9.43 0.06
CA LYS A 116 14.07 -10.40 1.11
C LYS A 116 13.36 -9.99 2.42
N GLY A 117 12.62 -10.92 3.00
CA GLY A 117 11.95 -10.74 4.29
C GLY A 117 10.49 -10.30 4.20
N VAL A 118 10.04 -9.79 3.05
CA VAL A 118 8.63 -9.37 2.92
C VAL A 118 7.73 -10.57 2.65
N CYS A 119 6.45 -10.41 2.99
CA CYS A 119 5.50 -11.51 3.01
C CYS A 119 4.38 -11.33 1.99
N CYS A 120 3.88 -12.45 1.50
CA CYS A 120 2.67 -12.52 0.69
C CYS A 120 1.83 -13.73 1.10
N THR A 121 0.62 -13.81 0.59
CA THR A 121 -0.22 -15.01 0.76
C THR A 121 -0.46 -15.67 -0.60
N GLU A 122 -0.67 -16.98 -0.56
CA GLU A 122 -1.09 -17.75 -1.72
C GLU A 122 -1.83 -19.00 -1.22
N ASN A 123 -3.01 -19.24 -1.76
CA ASN A 123 -3.82 -20.42 -1.41
C ASN A 123 -4.04 -20.59 0.11
N GLY A 124 -4.28 -19.47 0.81
CA GLY A 124 -4.57 -19.49 2.25
C GLY A 124 -3.35 -19.65 3.15
N LYS A 125 -2.15 -19.67 2.58
CA LYS A 125 -0.90 -19.77 3.34
C LYS A 125 -0.11 -18.49 3.22
N THR A 126 0.74 -18.24 4.22
CA THR A 126 1.59 -17.03 4.27
C THR A 126 3.04 -17.43 4.03
N TYR A 127 3.73 -16.65 3.21
CA TYR A 127 5.11 -16.93 2.82
C TYR A 127 5.97 -15.68 2.97
N ARG A 128 7.24 -15.90 3.35
CA ARG A 128 8.27 -14.85 3.43
C ARG A 128 9.28 -15.06 2.30
N SER A 129 9.60 -13.99 1.60
CA SER A 129 10.61 -14.05 0.54
C SER A 129 12.00 -14.29 1.11
N LYS A 130 12.72 -15.22 0.53
CA LYS A 130 14.09 -15.58 0.92
C LYS A 130 15.14 -14.87 0.07
N MET A 131 14.71 -14.13 -0.95
CA MET A 131 15.62 -13.48 -1.89
C MET A 131 15.15 -12.08 -2.22
N ASP A 132 16.07 -11.23 -2.66
CA ASP A 132 15.73 -9.93 -3.22
C ASP A 132 15.22 -10.09 -4.66
N THR A 133 14.47 -9.10 -5.12
CA THR A 133 13.96 -9.06 -6.50
C THR A 133 13.16 -10.32 -6.87
N ASN A 134 12.33 -10.77 -5.93
CA ASN A 134 11.52 -11.97 -6.12
C ASN A 134 10.22 -11.61 -6.85
N VAL A 135 10.08 -12.10 -8.08
CA VAL A 135 8.90 -11.85 -8.93
C VAL A 135 8.10 -13.12 -9.18
N TYR A 136 8.45 -14.22 -8.51
CA TYR A 136 7.83 -15.51 -8.73
C TYR A 136 6.90 -15.86 -7.57
N ALA A 137 5.72 -16.41 -7.90
CA ALA A 137 4.79 -16.87 -6.86
C ALA A 137 5.40 -18.03 -6.06
N PRO A 138 5.00 -18.21 -4.78
CA PRO A 138 5.49 -19.34 -3.98
C PRO A 138 5.33 -20.70 -4.66
N SER A 139 4.19 -20.94 -5.31
CA SER A 139 3.96 -22.19 -6.04
C SER A 139 4.83 -22.34 -7.30
N ALA A 140 5.23 -21.23 -7.90
CA ALA A 140 6.05 -21.24 -9.12
C ALA A 140 7.54 -21.40 -8.79
N TYR A 141 7.97 -20.89 -7.64
CA TYR A 141 9.37 -20.96 -7.23
C TYR A 141 9.48 -21.16 -5.71
N PRO A 142 9.22 -22.38 -5.22
CA PRO A 142 9.23 -22.66 -3.78
C PRO A 142 10.55 -22.34 -3.07
N ASP A 143 11.67 -22.44 -3.76
CA ASP A 143 12.99 -22.18 -3.18
C ASP A 143 13.19 -20.69 -2.84
N GLY A 144 12.41 -19.80 -3.42
CA GLY A 144 12.47 -18.37 -3.14
C GLY A 144 11.62 -17.94 -1.95
N TRP A 145 10.88 -18.87 -1.35
CA TRP A 145 9.92 -18.55 -0.29
C TRP A 145 10.02 -19.56 0.87
N GLU A 146 9.65 -19.10 2.07
CA GLU A 146 9.44 -19.99 3.21
C GLU A 146 8.04 -19.75 3.77
N GLU A 147 7.34 -20.82 4.08
CA GLU A 147 6.03 -20.72 4.73
C GLU A 147 6.23 -20.24 6.16
N VAL A 148 5.42 -19.26 6.58
CA VAL A 148 5.46 -18.70 7.94
C VAL A 148 4.05 -18.61 8.49
N GLU A 149 3.95 -18.52 9.83
CA GLU A 149 2.65 -18.30 10.47
C GLU A 149 2.38 -16.81 10.57
N ALA A 150 1.11 -16.46 10.33
CA ALA A 150 0.66 -15.08 10.44
C ALA A 150 -0.02 -14.80 11.79
#